data_a421e2bcba53cf81e44eb801d6764863
#
_entry.id   a421e2bcba53cf81e44eb801d6764863
#
_cell.length_a   1.000
_cell.length_b   1.000
_cell.length_c   1.000
_cell.angle_alpha   90.00
_cell.angle_beta   90.00
_cell.angle_gamma   90.00
#
_symmetry.space_group_name_H-M   'P 1'
#
loop_
_entity.id
_entity.type
_entity.pdbx_description
1 polymer ?
#
loop_
_entity_poly.entity_id
_entity_poly.type
_entity_poly.pdbx_seq_one_letter_code
_entity_poly.pdbx_strand_id
1 'polypeptide(L)'
;MNLYTLHNDALTVTLDACGAVLHSIVKDGAEYLWQGNAKYWARRDANLFPYVGRLTDGQYLLDGKTYPMTIHGFCIGTDFAVTEQTDSSIRFTLRSNEKTLSVYPFHFAFHVCYTLRGNQIRKTCLVENRDSREMYFGIGGHPGFNVPLNGEGSFEDWELDFAEPCQPVRVDMDPANYRLAGTESPYPLKNGRTIPLTHALFDLDAVVLGNVSRELTLRSSKSSRSVTVSFPDMPFVGLWHAPKTDAPYVCIEPWVSLPSHSAFVEDFAKQAHMIHLPAGETYRNEMTITLE
;
A
#
# COMPACT_ATOMS: atom_id res chain seq x y z
N MET A 1 -18.93 6.04 7.90
CA MET A 1 -17.70 6.75 7.51
C MET A 1 -17.46 7.88 8.50
N ASN A 2 -16.28 7.92 9.09
CA ASN A 2 -15.85 8.99 9.99
C ASN A 2 -14.75 9.76 9.24
N LEU A 3 -15.16 10.79 8.49
CA LEU A 3 -14.27 11.55 7.61
C LEU A 3 -13.63 12.74 8.34
N TYR A 4 -12.36 12.96 8.05
CA TYR A 4 -11.54 14.06 8.55
C TYR A 4 -10.87 14.76 7.38
N THR A 5 -10.86 16.07 7.37
CA THR A 5 -10.24 16.85 6.30
C THR A 5 -9.03 17.61 6.84
N LEU A 6 -7.92 17.47 6.12
CA LEU A 6 -6.73 18.29 6.26
C LEU A 6 -6.64 19.24 5.08
N HIS A 7 -6.09 20.42 5.30
CA HIS A 7 -5.86 21.38 4.23
C HIS A 7 -4.62 22.23 4.48
N ASN A 8 -4.05 22.73 3.41
CA ASN A 8 -3.05 23.79 3.37
C ASN A 8 -3.28 24.62 2.10
N ASP A 9 -2.37 25.54 1.75
CA ASP A 9 -2.53 26.41 0.58
C ASP A 9 -2.55 25.65 -0.76
N ALA A 10 -2.06 24.41 -0.82
CA ALA A 10 -1.95 23.62 -2.05
C ALA A 10 -2.91 22.44 -2.13
N LEU A 11 -3.30 21.85 -1.01
CA LEU A 11 -4.01 20.58 -0.95
C LEU A 11 -5.24 20.61 -0.04
N THR A 12 -6.27 19.90 -0.44
CA THR A 12 -7.35 19.44 0.44
C THR A 12 -7.37 17.90 0.43
N VAL A 13 -7.18 17.29 1.60
CA VAL A 13 -7.11 15.83 1.73
C VAL A 13 -8.14 15.36 2.74
N THR A 14 -9.04 14.48 2.30
CA THR A 14 -10.01 13.82 3.18
C THR A 14 -9.54 12.42 3.51
N LEU A 15 -9.71 12.02 4.76
CA LEU A 15 -9.28 10.73 5.32
C LEU A 15 -10.46 10.05 5.99
N ASP A 16 -10.51 8.71 5.95
CA ASP A 16 -11.50 7.92 6.68
C ASP A 16 -10.82 7.21 7.86
N ALA A 17 -11.36 7.37 9.05
CA ALA A 17 -10.89 6.65 10.23
C ALA A 17 -11.08 5.12 10.12
N CYS A 18 -12.03 4.68 9.28
CA CYS A 18 -12.20 3.27 8.96
C CYS A 18 -11.06 2.81 8.03
N GLY A 19 -10.06 2.17 8.59
CA GLY A 19 -8.82 1.76 7.92
C GLY A 19 -7.71 2.81 8.00
N ALA A 20 -7.97 4.03 8.52
CA ALA A 20 -7.04 5.16 8.55
C ALA A 20 -6.49 5.50 7.15
N VAL A 21 -7.35 5.60 6.15
CA VAL A 21 -7.01 5.65 4.72
C VAL A 21 -7.31 7.00 4.08
N LEU A 22 -6.66 7.27 2.95
CA LEU A 22 -7.00 8.37 2.05
C LEU A 22 -8.39 8.14 1.45
N HIS A 23 -9.23 9.18 1.45
CA HIS A 23 -10.58 9.17 0.90
C HIS A 23 -10.73 10.11 -0.30
N SER A 24 -10.01 11.24 -0.32
CA SER A 24 -9.94 12.19 -1.42
C SER A 24 -8.63 12.98 -1.35
N ILE A 25 -8.08 13.33 -2.51
CA ILE A 25 -6.89 14.18 -2.64
C ILE A 25 -7.18 15.19 -3.74
N VAL A 26 -7.46 16.43 -3.36
CA VAL A 26 -7.76 17.51 -4.29
C VAL A 26 -6.63 18.52 -4.34
N LYS A 27 -6.14 18.81 -5.56
CA LYS A 27 -5.20 19.88 -5.87
C LYS A 27 -5.70 20.64 -7.10
N ASP A 28 -5.77 21.97 -7.04
CA ASP A 28 -6.22 22.85 -8.13
C ASP A 28 -7.56 22.39 -8.76
N GLY A 29 -8.52 22.01 -7.90
CA GLY A 29 -9.85 21.57 -8.28
C GLY A 29 -9.94 20.16 -8.90
N ALA A 30 -8.82 19.44 -9.07
CA ALA A 30 -8.77 18.08 -9.61
C ALA A 30 -8.64 17.04 -8.50
N GLU A 31 -9.39 15.93 -8.62
CA GLU A 31 -9.28 14.76 -7.74
C GLU A 31 -8.21 13.82 -8.29
N TYR A 32 -7.20 13.51 -7.48
CA TYR A 32 -6.10 12.63 -7.85
C TYR A 32 -6.31 11.19 -7.41
N LEU A 33 -7.02 10.98 -6.29
CA LEU A 33 -7.28 9.64 -5.77
C LEU A 33 -8.46 9.00 -6.51
N TRP A 34 -8.36 7.71 -6.79
CA TRP A 34 -9.49 6.90 -7.25
C TRP A 34 -10.67 6.99 -6.29
N GLN A 35 -11.87 7.27 -6.80
CA GLN A 35 -13.02 7.56 -5.95
C GLN A 35 -13.89 6.35 -5.59
N GLY A 36 -13.43 5.15 -5.93
CA GLY A 36 -14.12 3.90 -5.60
C GLY A 36 -15.36 3.69 -6.47
N ASN A 37 -15.36 2.62 -7.25
CA ASN A 37 -16.53 2.17 -8.02
C ASN A 37 -16.60 0.65 -7.92
N ALA A 38 -17.74 0.13 -7.47
CA ALA A 38 -17.95 -1.32 -7.29
C ALA A 38 -17.83 -2.13 -8.58
N LYS A 39 -17.93 -1.49 -9.76
CA LYS A 39 -17.66 -2.13 -11.06
C LYS A 39 -16.21 -2.63 -11.13
N TYR A 40 -15.27 -1.93 -10.49
CA TYR A 40 -13.84 -2.22 -10.55
C TYR A 40 -13.29 -2.55 -9.16
N TRP A 41 -13.16 -1.54 -8.32
CA TRP A 41 -12.69 -1.62 -6.95
C TRP A 41 -13.38 -0.55 -6.10
N ALA A 42 -14.16 -1.01 -5.13
CA ALA A 42 -14.98 -0.13 -4.30
C ALA A 42 -14.19 0.69 -3.28
N ARG A 43 -12.92 0.33 -3.05
CA ARG A 43 -12.01 1.07 -2.16
C ARG A 43 -11.23 2.13 -2.95
N ARG A 44 -10.43 2.91 -2.24
CA ARG A 44 -9.60 3.99 -2.79
C ARG A 44 -8.16 3.87 -2.35
N ASP A 45 -7.95 3.37 -1.13
CA ASP A 45 -6.69 3.15 -0.45
C ASP A 45 -6.87 2.02 0.58
N ALA A 46 -5.78 1.43 1.06
CA ALA A 46 -5.74 0.56 2.22
C ALA A 46 -4.40 0.66 2.95
N ASN A 47 -4.45 0.53 4.28
CA ASN A 47 -3.29 0.23 5.09
C ASN A 47 -3.18 -1.28 5.25
N LEU A 48 -2.04 -1.85 4.86
CA LEU A 48 -1.75 -3.27 4.90
C LEU A 48 -1.00 -3.55 6.19
N PHE A 49 -1.67 -4.20 7.16
CA PHE A 49 -1.10 -4.57 8.44
C PHE A 49 -2.01 -5.60 9.16
N PRO A 50 -1.48 -6.60 9.83
CA PRO A 50 -0.06 -6.95 9.99
C PRO A 50 0.48 -7.84 8.87
N TYR A 51 -0.19 -7.89 7.73
CA TYR A 51 0.17 -8.73 6.59
C TYR A 51 -0.04 -8.02 5.26
N VAL A 52 0.76 -8.39 4.25
CA VAL A 52 0.66 -7.89 2.87
C VAL A 52 0.27 -9.03 1.95
N GLY A 53 -0.79 -8.83 1.15
CA GLY A 53 -1.26 -9.83 0.20
C GLY A 53 -2.06 -10.98 0.83
N ARG A 54 -1.99 -12.16 0.19
CA ARG A 54 -2.78 -13.36 0.54
C ARG A 54 -1.93 -14.36 1.32
N LEU A 55 -2.55 -15.00 2.29
CA LEU A 55 -2.00 -16.17 3.00
C LEU A 55 -2.52 -17.46 2.39
N THR A 56 -1.70 -18.50 2.44
CA THR A 56 -2.11 -19.86 2.07
C THR A 56 -3.20 -20.33 3.03
N ASP A 57 -4.32 -20.79 2.46
CA ASP A 57 -5.54 -21.18 3.18
C ASP A 57 -6.12 -20.10 4.10
N GLY A 58 -5.72 -18.81 3.90
CA GLY A 58 -6.14 -17.69 4.74
C GLY A 58 -5.65 -17.77 6.17
N GLN A 59 -4.50 -18.40 6.40
CA GLN A 59 -3.97 -18.65 7.74
C GLN A 59 -2.44 -18.67 7.80
N TYR A 60 -1.90 -18.55 8.99
CA TYR A 60 -0.46 -18.63 9.27
C TYR A 60 -0.19 -19.43 10.55
N LEU A 61 1.04 -19.90 10.71
CA LEU A 61 1.52 -20.55 11.94
C LEU A 61 2.26 -19.54 12.80
N LEU A 62 2.07 -19.65 14.11
CA LEU A 62 2.85 -18.95 15.13
C LEU A 62 2.92 -19.83 16.40
N ASP A 63 4.13 -20.11 16.90
CA ASP A 63 4.35 -20.95 18.08
C ASP A 63 3.62 -22.30 17.99
N GLY A 64 3.58 -22.89 16.79
CA GLY A 64 2.90 -24.17 16.53
C GLY A 64 1.38 -24.13 16.52
N LYS A 65 0.77 -22.93 16.60
CA LYS A 65 -0.69 -22.73 16.48
C LYS A 65 -1.03 -22.05 15.15
N THR A 66 -2.19 -22.37 14.61
CA THR A 66 -2.73 -21.77 13.39
C THR A 66 -3.67 -20.62 13.74
N TYR A 67 -3.50 -19.49 13.04
CA TYR A 67 -4.32 -18.30 13.16
C TYR A 67 -4.87 -17.89 11.80
N PRO A 68 -6.16 -17.54 11.71
CA PRO A 68 -6.74 -17.01 10.47
C PRO A 68 -6.30 -15.57 10.24
N MET A 69 -6.12 -15.18 8.96
CA MET A 69 -5.87 -13.81 8.59
C MET A 69 -6.46 -13.53 7.20
N THR A 70 -7.16 -12.42 7.06
CA THR A 70 -7.69 -11.96 5.78
C THR A 70 -6.59 -11.39 4.90
N ILE A 71 -6.85 -11.29 3.58
CA ILE A 71 -5.96 -10.58 2.66
C ILE A 71 -5.63 -9.18 3.21
N HIS A 72 -4.37 -8.81 3.20
CA HIS A 72 -3.85 -7.54 3.68
C HIS A 72 -4.01 -7.28 5.19
N GLY A 73 -4.26 -8.32 5.98
CA GLY A 73 -4.45 -8.20 7.42
C GLY A 73 -5.85 -7.70 7.80
N PHE A 74 -5.96 -6.99 8.92
CA PHE A 74 -7.25 -6.60 9.50
C PHE A 74 -7.50 -5.09 9.56
N CYS A 75 -6.59 -4.25 9.07
CA CYS A 75 -6.82 -2.80 9.09
C CYS A 75 -7.98 -2.37 8.19
N ILE A 76 -8.20 -3.10 7.08
CA ILE A 76 -9.31 -2.87 6.18
C ILE A 76 -10.64 -3.07 6.91
N GLY A 77 -11.44 -2.00 7.02
CA GLY A 77 -12.74 -2.04 7.70
C GLY A 77 -12.66 -2.00 9.24
N THR A 78 -11.49 -1.71 9.80
CA THR A 78 -11.30 -1.50 11.23
C THR A 78 -11.25 -0.01 11.55
N ASP A 79 -12.04 0.45 12.53
CA ASP A 79 -12.02 1.84 12.97
C ASP A 79 -10.79 2.14 13.82
N PHE A 80 -10.11 3.23 13.48
CA PHE A 80 -9.00 3.81 14.24
C PHE A 80 -9.49 5.00 15.04
N ALA A 81 -8.96 5.17 16.25
CA ALA A 81 -9.19 6.36 17.02
C ALA A 81 -8.31 7.52 16.52
N VAL A 82 -8.86 8.72 16.39
CA VAL A 82 -8.05 9.92 16.17
C VAL A 82 -7.46 10.34 17.53
N THR A 83 -6.14 10.43 17.61
CA THR A 83 -5.41 10.77 18.84
C THR A 83 -4.77 12.14 18.79
N GLU A 84 -4.49 12.65 17.59
CA GLU A 84 -3.96 14.00 17.36
C GLU A 84 -4.52 14.54 16.05
N GLN A 85 -4.86 15.82 15.99
CA GLN A 85 -5.32 16.50 14.77
C GLN A 85 -4.99 17.99 14.80
N THR A 86 -4.54 18.50 13.66
CA THR A 86 -4.42 19.93 13.33
C THR A 86 -5.06 20.16 11.97
N ASP A 87 -4.99 21.37 11.40
CA ASP A 87 -5.47 21.66 10.05
C ASP A 87 -4.71 20.89 8.98
N SER A 88 -3.42 20.60 9.21
CA SER A 88 -2.52 19.97 8.23
C SER A 88 -1.95 18.62 8.65
N SER A 89 -2.35 18.07 9.80
CA SER A 89 -1.88 16.76 10.26
C SER A 89 -2.93 16.02 11.07
N ILE A 90 -2.87 14.68 11.02
CA ILE A 90 -3.72 13.81 11.82
C ILE A 90 -2.97 12.53 12.18
N ARG A 91 -3.24 11.99 13.39
CA ARG A 91 -2.79 10.66 13.80
C ARG A 91 -3.98 9.78 14.11
N PHE A 92 -4.06 8.69 13.40
CA PHE A 92 -4.96 7.58 13.67
C PHE A 92 -4.23 6.50 14.47
N THR A 93 -4.91 5.90 15.44
CA THR A 93 -4.32 4.87 16.31
C THR A 93 -5.25 3.67 16.44
N LEU A 94 -4.72 2.48 16.13
CA LEU A 94 -5.32 1.20 16.46
C LEU A 94 -4.49 0.52 17.55
N ARG A 95 -5.12 0.16 18.66
CA ARG A 95 -4.52 -0.68 19.71
C ARG A 95 -5.04 -2.10 19.60
N SER A 96 -4.22 -3.07 19.97
CA SER A 96 -4.70 -4.45 20.12
C SER A 96 -5.90 -4.51 21.06
N ASN A 97 -6.86 -5.34 20.71
CA ASN A 97 -8.09 -5.62 21.47
C ASN A 97 -8.43 -7.11 21.33
N GLU A 98 -9.48 -7.56 22.00
CA GLU A 98 -9.87 -8.99 21.98
C GLU A 98 -10.03 -9.53 20.57
N LYS A 99 -10.63 -8.75 19.64
CA LYS A 99 -10.82 -9.15 18.24
C LYS A 99 -9.49 -9.31 17.50
N THR A 100 -8.57 -8.34 17.64
CA THR A 100 -7.25 -8.44 16.98
C THR A 100 -6.41 -9.54 17.61
N LEU A 101 -6.44 -9.71 18.93
CA LEU A 101 -5.70 -10.74 19.65
C LEU A 101 -6.15 -12.17 19.30
N SER A 102 -7.41 -12.35 18.90
CA SER A 102 -7.92 -13.67 18.46
C SER A 102 -7.32 -14.14 17.14
N VAL A 103 -6.85 -13.24 16.28
CA VAL A 103 -6.27 -13.54 14.96
C VAL A 103 -4.79 -13.14 14.85
N TYR A 104 -4.29 -12.32 15.74
CA TYR A 104 -2.91 -11.83 15.80
C TYR A 104 -2.51 -11.62 17.26
N PRO A 105 -1.94 -12.63 17.94
CA PRO A 105 -1.81 -12.68 19.39
C PRO A 105 -0.59 -11.88 19.89
N PHE A 106 -0.53 -10.60 19.54
CA PHE A 106 0.45 -9.64 20.01
C PHE A 106 -0.22 -8.37 20.54
N HIS A 107 0.27 -7.85 21.66
CA HIS A 107 -0.10 -6.52 22.12
C HIS A 107 0.68 -5.46 21.35
N PHE A 108 -0.04 -4.57 20.68
CA PHE A 108 0.57 -3.52 19.83
C PHE A 108 -0.19 -2.20 19.89
N ALA A 109 0.46 -1.13 19.43
CA ALA A 109 -0.23 0.05 18.93
C ALA A 109 0.28 0.34 17.51
N PHE A 110 -0.65 0.49 16.58
CA PHE A 110 -0.36 0.89 15.21
C PHE A 110 -0.89 2.31 14.97
N HIS A 111 0.00 3.21 14.58
CA HIS A 111 -0.31 4.59 14.28
C HIS A 111 -0.11 4.87 12.81
N VAL A 112 -1.08 5.53 12.19
CA VAL A 112 -0.99 6.07 10.83
C VAL A 112 -1.11 7.58 10.92
N CYS A 113 -0.04 8.28 10.57
CA CYS A 113 0.04 9.72 10.65
C CYS A 113 0.09 10.31 9.24
N TYR A 114 -0.75 11.29 8.97
CA TYR A 114 -0.70 12.06 7.74
C TYR A 114 -0.33 13.51 8.05
N THR A 115 0.56 14.09 7.24
CA THR A 115 0.99 15.49 7.36
C THR A 115 1.08 16.11 5.97
N LEU A 116 0.49 17.29 5.77
CA LEU A 116 0.58 18.07 4.54
C LEU A 116 1.74 19.07 4.62
N ARG A 117 2.56 19.11 3.56
CA ARG A 117 3.65 20.09 3.40
C ARG A 117 3.72 20.54 1.94
N GLY A 118 3.26 21.77 1.63
CA GLY A 118 3.13 22.23 0.25
C GLY A 118 2.25 21.26 -0.55
N ASN A 119 2.74 20.76 -1.66
CA ASN A 119 2.05 19.78 -2.53
C ASN A 119 2.31 18.31 -2.14
N GLN A 120 2.78 18.06 -0.92
CA GLN A 120 3.13 16.72 -0.43
C GLN A 120 2.20 16.24 0.69
N ILE A 121 1.85 14.96 0.62
CA ILE A 121 1.20 14.19 1.69
C ILE A 121 2.24 13.20 2.21
N ARG A 122 2.71 13.40 3.44
CA ARG A 122 3.58 12.45 4.13
C ARG A 122 2.72 11.52 4.98
N LYS A 123 2.82 10.23 4.73
CA LYS A 123 2.25 9.16 5.55
C LYS A 123 3.36 8.49 6.33
N THR A 124 3.28 8.52 7.65
CA THR A 124 4.20 7.82 8.56
C THR A 124 3.43 6.76 9.31
N CYS A 125 3.90 5.52 9.23
CA CYS A 125 3.39 4.41 10.02
C CYS A 125 4.35 4.12 11.18
N LEU A 126 3.81 4.00 12.41
CA LEU A 126 4.55 3.59 13.59
C LEU A 126 3.89 2.35 14.18
N VAL A 127 4.68 1.31 14.45
CA VAL A 127 4.22 0.08 15.10
C VAL A 127 4.98 -0.07 16.39
N GLU A 128 4.29 0.03 17.53
CA GLU A 128 4.85 -0.21 18.85
C GLU A 128 4.59 -1.66 19.24
N ASN A 129 5.62 -2.41 19.55
CA ASN A 129 5.49 -3.70 20.20
C ASN A 129 5.25 -3.50 21.70
N ARG A 130 4.03 -3.73 22.14
CA ARG A 130 3.61 -3.63 23.54
C ARG A 130 3.50 -4.98 24.23
N ASP A 131 3.98 -6.03 23.54
CA ASP A 131 4.08 -7.38 24.09
C ASP A 131 5.39 -7.57 24.84
N SER A 132 5.50 -8.66 25.60
CA SER A 132 6.72 -9.09 26.31
C SER A 132 7.66 -9.92 25.43
N ARG A 133 7.29 -10.18 24.17
CA ARG A 133 8.04 -10.98 23.20
C ARG A 133 8.20 -10.28 21.86
N GLU A 134 9.09 -10.78 21.02
CA GLU A 134 9.26 -10.32 19.65
C GLU A 134 7.96 -10.47 18.85
N MET A 135 7.64 -9.48 18.03
CA MET A 135 6.45 -9.41 17.20
C MET A 135 6.85 -9.44 15.71
N TYR A 136 6.05 -10.14 14.89
CA TYR A 136 6.30 -10.33 13.46
C TYR A 136 5.17 -9.72 12.65
N PHE A 137 5.49 -8.90 11.64
CA PHE A 137 4.45 -8.31 10.79
C PHE A 137 4.98 -7.89 9.42
N GLY A 138 4.05 -7.78 8.46
CA GLY A 138 4.24 -7.08 7.20
C GLY A 138 3.49 -5.75 7.20
N ILE A 139 3.96 -4.77 6.42
CA ILE A 139 3.33 -3.47 6.30
C ILE A 139 3.43 -2.92 4.87
N GLY A 140 2.41 -2.16 4.44
CA GLY A 140 2.38 -1.51 3.13
C GLY A 140 1.25 -0.50 2.99
N GLY A 141 1.23 0.16 1.84
CA GLY A 141 0.16 1.05 1.41
C GLY A 141 -0.45 0.59 0.10
N HIS A 142 -1.69 1.03 -0.19
CA HIS A 142 -2.41 0.60 -1.39
C HIS A 142 -3.25 1.75 -1.98
N PRO A 143 -2.69 2.97 -2.16
CA PRO A 143 -3.44 4.07 -2.77
C PRO A 143 -3.65 3.84 -4.27
N GLY A 144 -4.88 4.06 -4.75
CA GLY A 144 -5.22 4.08 -6.17
C GLY A 144 -5.29 5.52 -6.70
N PHE A 145 -4.66 5.79 -7.83
CA PHE A 145 -4.67 7.11 -8.47
C PHE A 145 -5.45 7.07 -9.77
N ASN A 146 -6.23 8.10 -10.06
CA ASN A 146 -6.97 8.22 -11.30
C ASN A 146 -6.05 8.18 -12.52
N VAL A 147 -6.43 7.47 -13.57
CA VAL A 147 -5.77 7.46 -14.87
C VAL A 147 -6.84 7.46 -15.96
N PRO A 148 -6.91 8.51 -16.78
CA PRO A 148 -6.10 9.73 -16.79
C PRO A 148 -6.40 10.65 -15.59
N LEU A 149 -5.38 11.39 -15.10
CA LEU A 149 -5.61 12.48 -14.15
C LEU A 149 -6.42 13.59 -14.83
N ASN A 150 -7.46 14.08 -14.15
CA ASN A 150 -8.33 15.16 -14.63
C ASN A 150 -8.94 14.93 -16.05
N GLY A 151 -8.99 13.67 -16.52
CA GLY A 151 -9.49 13.35 -17.86
C GLY A 151 -8.52 13.71 -19.00
N GLU A 152 -7.26 13.96 -18.74
CA GLU A 152 -6.27 14.41 -19.73
C GLU A 152 -5.60 13.21 -20.43
N GLY A 153 -6.03 12.93 -21.67
CA GLY A 153 -5.58 11.79 -22.47
C GLY A 153 -6.38 10.50 -22.24
N SER A 154 -5.83 9.37 -22.68
CA SER A 154 -6.31 8.01 -22.44
C SER A 154 -5.43 7.30 -21.40
N PHE A 155 -5.83 6.11 -20.94
CA PHE A 155 -5.05 5.29 -20.00
C PHE A 155 -3.65 5.00 -20.53
N GLU A 156 -3.53 4.65 -21.81
CA GLU A 156 -2.28 4.30 -22.48
C GLU A 156 -1.36 5.49 -22.79
N ASP A 157 -1.85 6.73 -22.59
CA ASP A 157 -1.02 7.93 -22.69
C ASP A 157 -0.19 8.16 -21.40
N TRP A 158 -0.46 7.38 -20.35
CA TRP A 158 0.21 7.48 -19.06
C TRP A 158 1.28 6.40 -18.89
N GLU A 159 2.26 6.70 -18.07
CA GLU A 159 3.37 5.81 -17.77
C GLU A 159 3.79 5.95 -16.30
N LEU A 160 4.42 4.91 -15.77
CA LEU A 160 5.09 4.92 -14.47
C LEU A 160 6.59 5.03 -14.71
N ASP A 161 7.22 6.02 -14.12
CA ASP A 161 8.62 6.36 -14.37
C ASP A 161 9.40 6.37 -13.05
N PHE A 162 10.36 5.47 -12.90
CA PHE A 162 11.23 5.44 -11.72
C PHE A 162 12.18 6.63 -11.73
N ALA A 163 12.46 7.21 -10.56
CA ALA A 163 13.34 8.37 -10.42
C ALA A 163 14.76 8.10 -10.96
N GLU A 164 15.27 6.87 -10.70
CA GLU A 164 16.58 6.42 -11.17
C GLU A 164 16.45 5.17 -12.03
N PRO A 165 17.35 5.00 -13.03
CA PRO A 165 17.42 3.73 -13.76
C PRO A 165 17.64 2.56 -12.81
N CYS A 166 16.88 1.47 -13.01
CA CYS A 166 16.97 0.27 -12.19
C CYS A 166 16.76 -0.99 -13.03
N GLN A 167 17.04 -2.14 -12.45
CA GLN A 167 16.85 -3.46 -13.05
C GLN A 167 15.91 -4.28 -12.17
N PRO A 168 14.58 -4.02 -12.25
CA PRO A 168 13.64 -4.70 -11.40
C PRO A 168 13.64 -6.21 -11.63
N VAL A 169 13.34 -6.93 -10.56
CA VAL A 169 12.91 -8.32 -10.63
C VAL A 169 11.41 -8.37 -10.37
N ARG A 170 10.68 -9.09 -11.20
CA ARG A 170 9.29 -9.43 -10.94
C ARG A 170 9.26 -10.59 -9.97
N VAL A 171 8.55 -10.41 -8.87
CA VAL A 171 8.20 -11.50 -7.95
C VAL A 171 7.07 -12.30 -8.60
N ASP A 172 7.35 -13.55 -8.98
CA ASP A 172 6.38 -14.35 -9.71
C ASP A 172 5.28 -14.87 -8.77
N MET A 173 4.02 -14.64 -9.18
CA MET A 173 2.84 -15.12 -8.46
C MET A 173 2.26 -16.33 -9.18
N ASP A 174 1.80 -17.30 -8.41
CA ASP A 174 1.01 -18.41 -8.91
C ASP A 174 -0.34 -17.89 -9.45
N PRO A 175 -0.64 -18.01 -10.74
CA PRO A 175 -1.85 -17.46 -11.33
C PRO A 175 -3.14 -18.10 -10.83
N ALA A 176 -3.06 -19.27 -10.18
CA ALA A 176 -4.23 -19.96 -9.64
C ALA A 176 -4.69 -19.36 -8.29
N ASN A 177 -3.81 -18.69 -7.56
CA ASN A 177 -4.12 -18.27 -6.19
C ASN A 177 -3.48 -16.92 -5.77
N TYR A 178 -2.67 -16.31 -6.64
CA TYR A 178 -2.00 -15.01 -6.42
C TYR A 178 -1.13 -14.96 -5.15
N ARG A 179 -0.40 -16.05 -4.89
CA ARG A 179 0.62 -16.21 -3.85
C ARG A 179 1.98 -16.46 -4.49
N LEU A 180 3.06 -16.39 -3.71
CA LEU A 180 4.40 -16.56 -4.25
C LEU A 180 4.57 -17.93 -4.95
N ALA A 181 5.02 -17.91 -6.20
CA ALA A 181 5.45 -19.10 -6.91
C ALA A 181 6.84 -19.60 -6.47
N GLY A 182 7.61 -18.77 -5.75
CA GLY A 182 8.96 -19.06 -5.28
C GLY A 182 10.05 -18.78 -6.32
N THR A 183 9.70 -18.09 -7.41
CA THR A 183 10.65 -17.66 -8.46
C THR A 183 10.59 -16.15 -8.66
N GLU A 184 11.63 -15.62 -9.26
CA GLU A 184 11.73 -14.24 -9.71
C GLU A 184 12.21 -14.21 -11.15
N SER A 185 11.75 -13.21 -11.92
CA SER A 185 12.13 -13.01 -13.29
C SER A 185 12.56 -11.58 -13.58
N PRO A 186 13.52 -11.31 -14.48
CA PRO A 186 13.86 -9.95 -14.88
C PRO A 186 12.63 -9.23 -15.46
N TYR A 187 12.41 -7.98 -15.01
CA TYR A 187 11.34 -7.14 -15.55
C TYR A 187 11.92 -6.00 -16.39
N PRO A 188 11.78 -6.04 -17.73
CA PRO A 188 12.37 -5.03 -18.60
C PRO A 188 11.64 -3.69 -18.49
N LEU A 189 12.39 -2.61 -18.34
CA LEU A 189 11.89 -1.24 -18.37
C LEU A 189 12.22 -0.57 -19.71
N LYS A 190 11.30 0.22 -20.25
CA LYS A 190 11.58 1.13 -21.35
C LYS A 190 12.58 2.18 -20.89
N ASN A 191 13.68 2.36 -21.64
CA ASN A 191 14.77 3.29 -21.30
C ASN A 191 15.38 3.07 -19.90
N GLY A 192 15.29 1.85 -19.36
CA GLY A 192 15.85 1.49 -18.04
C GLY A 192 15.09 2.05 -16.84
N ARG A 193 13.94 2.70 -17.04
CA ARG A 193 13.20 3.33 -15.92
C ARG A 193 11.68 3.39 -16.08
N THR A 194 11.11 3.19 -17.28
CA THR A 194 9.70 3.50 -17.54
C THR A 194 8.88 2.24 -17.78
N ILE A 195 7.67 2.19 -17.24
CA ILE A 195 6.61 1.21 -17.50
C ILE A 195 5.45 1.94 -18.17
N PRO A 196 5.26 1.80 -19.51
CA PRO A 196 4.05 2.29 -20.18
C PRO A 196 2.81 1.59 -19.63
N LEU A 197 1.74 2.32 -19.36
CA LEU A 197 0.49 1.73 -18.90
C LEU A 197 -0.29 1.11 -20.05
N THR A 198 -0.78 -0.09 -19.82
CA THR A 198 -1.82 -0.75 -20.62
C THR A 198 -2.72 -1.55 -19.68
N HIS A 199 -3.99 -1.70 -20.02
CA HIS A 199 -4.89 -2.51 -19.19
C HIS A 199 -4.44 -3.97 -19.09
N ALA A 200 -3.89 -4.51 -20.17
CA ALA A 200 -3.38 -5.88 -20.23
C ALA A 200 -2.22 -6.16 -19.25
N LEU A 201 -1.53 -5.12 -18.78
CA LEU A 201 -0.46 -5.23 -17.78
C LEU A 201 -0.95 -5.92 -16.50
N PHE A 202 -2.22 -5.75 -16.16
CA PHE A 202 -2.85 -6.22 -14.93
C PHE A 202 -3.76 -7.45 -15.11
N ASP A 203 -3.79 -8.07 -16.27
CA ASP A 203 -4.66 -9.23 -16.57
C ASP A 203 -4.40 -10.45 -15.67
N LEU A 204 -3.17 -10.55 -15.15
CA LEU A 204 -2.75 -11.60 -14.21
C LEU A 204 -2.64 -11.10 -12.75
N ASP A 205 -3.45 -10.09 -12.38
CA ASP A 205 -3.41 -9.41 -11.07
C ASP A 205 -2.20 -8.46 -10.93
N ALA A 206 -1.70 -8.23 -9.72
CA ALA A 206 -0.66 -7.27 -9.45
C ALA A 206 0.68 -7.62 -10.10
N VAL A 207 1.36 -6.61 -10.63
CA VAL A 207 2.78 -6.67 -10.99
C VAL A 207 3.58 -6.28 -9.77
N VAL A 208 4.25 -7.24 -9.14
CA VAL A 208 5.06 -7.01 -7.93
C VAL A 208 6.54 -6.97 -8.31
N LEU A 209 7.20 -5.87 -8.00
CA LEU A 209 8.58 -5.61 -8.37
C LEU A 209 9.46 -5.41 -7.13
N GLY A 210 10.61 -6.09 -7.12
CA GLY A 210 11.74 -5.85 -6.24
C GLY A 210 12.91 -5.22 -6.98
N ASN A 211 13.97 -4.85 -6.27
CA ASN A 211 15.17 -4.20 -6.82
C ASN A 211 14.86 -2.94 -7.65
N VAL A 212 13.97 -2.10 -7.13
CA VAL A 212 13.47 -0.87 -7.77
C VAL A 212 14.08 0.38 -7.14
N SER A 213 14.12 1.49 -7.91
CA SER A 213 14.25 2.83 -7.35
C SER A 213 13.09 3.10 -6.40
N ARG A 214 13.37 3.76 -5.27
CA ARG A 214 12.39 3.98 -4.18
C ARG A 214 11.47 5.18 -4.41
N GLU A 215 11.36 5.61 -5.66
CA GLU A 215 10.47 6.67 -6.08
C GLU A 215 9.94 6.38 -7.48
N LEU A 216 8.62 6.51 -7.65
CA LEU A 216 7.89 6.18 -8.87
C LEU A 216 6.88 7.29 -9.17
N THR A 217 6.89 7.81 -10.39
CA THR A 217 6.01 8.89 -10.85
C THR A 217 5.01 8.39 -11.89
N LEU A 218 3.72 8.56 -11.64
CA LEU A 218 2.65 8.46 -12.63
C LEU A 218 2.58 9.78 -13.40
N ARG A 219 2.82 9.76 -14.71
CA ARG A 219 2.88 10.94 -15.56
C ARG A 219 2.42 10.68 -17.00
N SER A 220 2.17 11.75 -17.74
CA SER A 220 1.87 11.73 -19.17
C SER A 220 2.50 12.94 -19.86
N SER A 221 2.91 12.79 -21.11
CA SER A 221 3.31 13.94 -21.94
C SER A 221 2.11 14.83 -22.36
N LYS A 222 0.89 14.35 -22.16
CA LYS A 222 -0.36 15.08 -22.48
C LYS A 222 -0.93 15.86 -21.29
N SER A 223 -0.27 15.78 -20.12
CA SER A 223 -0.71 16.45 -18.90
C SER A 223 0.48 17.09 -18.20
N SER A 224 0.22 18.24 -17.57
CA SER A 224 1.17 18.83 -16.60
C SER A 224 1.04 18.22 -15.20
N ARG A 225 0.00 17.40 -14.98
CA ARG A 225 -0.28 16.77 -13.69
C ARG A 225 0.50 15.48 -13.55
N SER A 226 0.97 15.22 -12.35
CA SER A 226 1.65 13.96 -12.02
C SER A 226 1.44 13.58 -10.56
N VAL A 227 1.70 12.31 -10.24
CA VAL A 227 1.75 11.78 -8.88
C VAL A 227 3.06 11.06 -8.69
N THR A 228 3.90 11.53 -7.77
CA THR A 228 5.11 10.84 -7.36
C THR A 228 4.92 10.18 -6.00
N VAL A 229 5.23 8.91 -5.90
CA VAL A 229 5.23 8.14 -4.66
C VAL A 229 6.66 7.77 -4.30
N SER A 230 7.16 8.31 -3.18
CA SER A 230 8.47 7.99 -2.59
C SER A 230 8.30 7.07 -1.38
N PHE A 231 9.09 5.99 -1.31
CA PHE A 231 8.95 4.92 -0.31
C PHE A 231 10.33 4.36 0.11
N PRO A 232 11.17 5.17 0.76
CA PRO A 232 12.57 4.84 1.02
C PRO A 232 12.78 3.55 1.81
N ASP A 233 11.82 3.20 2.68
CA ASP A 233 11.93 2.09 3.62
C ASP A 233 11.27 0.79 3.10
N MET A 234 10.70 0.78 1.89
CA MET A 234 9.93 -0.36 1.37
C MET A 234 10.62 -1.00 0.16
N PRO A 235 11.05 -2.29 0.25
CA PRO A 235 11.83 -2.94 -0.80
C PRO A 235 11.04 -3.33 -2.05
N PHE A 236 9.72 -3.41 -1.95
CA PHE A 236 8.86 -3.85 -3.03
C PHE A 236 7.84 -2.79 -3.41
N VAL A 237 7.38 -2.83 -4.66
CA VAL A 237 6.21 -2.09 -5.12
C VAL A 237 5.28 -3.01 -5.90
N GLY A 238 4.00 -3.03 -5.50
CA GLY A 238 2.90 -3.61 -6.27
C GLY A 238 2.31 -2.55 -7.19
N LEU A 239 2.00 -2.93 -8.43
CA LEU A 239 1.27 -2.11 -9.39
C LEU A 239 0.00 -2.85 -9.75
N TRP A 240 -1.17 -2.21 -9.63
CA TRP A 240 -2.43 -2.93 -9.79
C TRP A 240 -3.58 -2.04 -10.27
N HIS A 241 -4.45 -2.60 -11.07
CA HIS A 241 -5.86 -2.25 -11.17
C HIS A 241 -6.71 -3.52 -11.30
N ALA A 242 -8.05 -3.41 -11.27
CA ALA A 242 -8.94 -4.56 -11.39
C ALA A 242 -8.64 -5.37 -12.66
N PRO A 243 -8.26 -6.67 -12.55
CA PRO A 243 -7.82 -7.48 -13.69
C PRO A 243 -8.88 -7.61 -14.77
N LYS A 244 -8.45 -7.66 -16.05
CA LYS A 244 -9.31 -7.87 -17.22
C LYS A 244 -10.44 -6.85 -17.36
N THR A 245 -10.18 -5.60 -16.95
CA THR A 245 -11.13 -4.48 -17.03
C THR A 245 -10.48 -3.25 -17.66
N ASP A 246 -11.33 -2.27 -17.96
CA ASP A 246 -10.98 -0.91 -18.39
C ASP A 246 -10.91 0.08 -17.20
N ALA A 247 -10.41 -0.38 -16.06
CA ALA A 247 -10.39 0.42 -14.82
C ALA A 247 -9.58 1.71 -15.00
N PRO A 248 -10.16 2.91 -14.71
CA PRO A 248 -9.50 4.19 -14.94
C PRO A 248 -8.66 4.64 -13.74
N TYR A 249 -7.82 3.74 -13.23
CA TYR A 249 -6.90 4.02 -12.13
C TYR A 249 -5.72 3.05 -12.16
N VAL A 250 -4.68 3.39 -11.43
CA VAL A 250 -3.59 2.49 -11.07
C VAL A 250 -3.27 2.63 -9.60
N CYS A 251 -3.10 1.51 -8.89
CA CYS A 251 -2.53 1.49 -7.55
C CYS A 251 -1.01 1.45 -7.64
N ILE A 252 -0.36 2.28 -6.81
CA ILE A 252 1.08 2.24 -6.56
C ILE A 252 1.24 1.83 -5.10
N GLU A 253 1.67 0.60 -4.87
CA GLU A 253 1.58 -0.06 -3.58
C GLU A 253 2.96 -0.40 -3.02
N PRO A 254 3.62 0.51 -2.28
CA PRO A 254 4.87 0.19 -1.61
C PRO A 254 4.66 -0.83 -0.49
N TRP A 255 5.50 -1.89 -0.46
CA TRP A 255 5.42 -2.98 0.50
C TRP A 255 6.77 -3.29 1.16
N VAL A 256 6.72 -3.65 2.45
CA VAL A 256 7.90 -4.18 3.15
C VAL A 256 8.00 -5.69 3.00
N SER A 257 6.87 -6.40 3.06
CA SER A 257 6.80 -7.86 2.94
C SER A 257 6.05 -8.30 1.69
N LEU A 258 6.02 -9.59 1.45
CA LEU A 258 5.38 -10.24 0.31
C LEU A 258 4.24 -11.15 0.79
N PRO A 259 3.30 -11.57 -0.11
CA PRO A 259 2.34 -12.63 0.16
C PRO A 259 2.99 -13.94 0.59
N SER A 260 2.22 -14.90 1.06
CA SER A 260 2.76 -16.22 1.42
C SER A 260 3.09 -17.06 0.19
N HIS A 261 3.94 -18.06 0.40
CA HIS A 261 4.25 -19.08 -0.61
C HIS A 261 2.99 -19.90 -0.95
N SER A 262 2.81 -20.27 -2.22
CA SER A 262 1.59 -20.96 -2.69
C SER A 262 1.45 -22.39 -2.19
N ALA A 263 2.56 -23.03 -1.79
CA ALA A 263 2.60 -24.47 -1.53
C ALA A 263 2.30 -24.89 -0.08
N PHE A 264 2.46 -23.98 0.90
CA PHE A 264 2.32 -24.32 2.32
C PHE A 264 1.98 -23.12 3.19
N VAL A 265 1.37 -23.39 4.36
CA VAL A 265 1.11 -22.39 5.40
C VAL A 265 2.43 -22.06 6.09
N GLU A 266 2.78 -20.78 6.09
CA GLU A 266 4.06 -20.31 6.63
C GLU A 266 3.97 -19.94 8.11
N ASP A 267 5.10 -20.09 8.80
CA ASP A 267 5.31 -19.59 10.15
C ASP A 267 5.76 -18.13 10.10
N PHE A 268 5.00 -17.22 10.73
CA PHE A 268 5.29 -15.78 10.73
C PHE A 268 6.70 -15.44 11.23
N ALA A 269 7.21 -16.19 12.20
CA ALA A 269 8.55 -15.98 12.70
C ALA A 269 9.67 -16.38 11.71
N LYS A 270 9.31 -17.09 10.63
CA LYS A 270 10.26 -17.62 9.63
C LYS A 270 9.99 -17.11 8.22
N GLN A 271 8.84 -16.49 7.98
CA GLN A 271 8.50 -15.98 6.67
C GLN A 271 9.47 -14.88 6.26
N ALA A 272 9.98 -14.97 5.03
CA ALA A 272 10.91 -13.99 4.49
C ALA A 272 10.27 -12.57 4.44
N HIS A 273 11.10 -11.56 4.66
CA HIS A 273 10.72 -10.14 4.61
C HIS A 273 9.72 -9.67 5.69
N MET A 274 9.35 -10.52 6.64
CA MET A 274 8.60 -10.02 7.81
C MET A 274 9.52 -9.17 8.69
N ILE A 275 8.94 -8.13 9.29
CA ILE A 275 9.63 -7.32 10.29
C ILE A 275 9.62 -8.10 11.60
N HIS A 276 10.78 -8.22 12.22
CA HIS A 276 11.00 -8.75 13.55
C HIS A 276 11.19 -7.56 14.49
N LEU A 277 10.21 -7.29 15.33
CA LEU A 277 10.24 -6.16 16.24
C LEU A 277 10.39 -6.64 17.70
N PRO A 278 11.53 -6.40 18.35
CA PRO A 278 11.74 -6.78 19.75
C PRO A 278 10.70 -6.19 20.70
N ALA A 279 10.53 -6.82 21.85
CA ALA A 279 9.63 -6.36 22.91
C ALA A 279 9.96 -4.92 23.33
N GLY A 280 8.95 -4.05 23.40
CA GLY A 280 9.07 -2.65 23.80
C GLY A 280 9.63 -1.71 22.73
N GLU A 281 10.06 -2.21 21.57
CA GLU A 281 10.60 -1.40 20.48
C GLU A 281 9.49 -0.81 19.59
N THR A 282 9.86 0.21 18.80
CA THR A 282 9.00 0.87 17.83
C THR A 282 9.62 0.82 16.45
N TYR A 283 8.87 0.30 15.48
CA TYR A 283 9.19 0.37 14.05
C TYR A 283 8.58 1.63 13.43
N ARG A 284 9.32 2.25 12.53
CA ARG A 284 8.87 3.41 11.73
C ARG A 284 9.07 3.15 10.25
N ASN A 285 8.09 3.55 9.47
CA ASN A 285 8.08 3.47 8.01
C ASN A 285 7.44 4.74 7.43
N GLU A 286 7.89 5.18 6.25
CA GLU A 286 7.39 6.41 5.64
C GLU A 286 7.13 6.26 4.15
N MET A 287 6.05 6.89 3.69
CA MET A 287 5.71 7.08 2.29
C MET A 287 5.32 8.54 2.05
N THR A 288 5.78 9.14 0.96
CA THR A 288 5.39 10.50 0.58
C THR A 288 4.72 10.48 -0.80
N ILE A 289 3.57 11.13 -0.92
CA ILE A 289 2.88 11.37 -2.20
C ILE A 289 3.04 12.84 -2.54
N THR A 290 3.66 13.14 -3.68
CA THR A 290 3.86 14.51 -4.21
C THR A 290 2.98 14.69 -5.44
N LEU A 291 2.27 15.82 -5.55
CA LEU A 291 1.29 16.10 -6.61
C LEU A 291 1.71 17.36 -7.40
N GLU A 292 1.73 17.23 -8.72
CA GLU A 292 1.92 18.35 -9.64
C GLU A 292 0.66 18.57 -10.51
#